data_1efb8bc4dfd1e52d936a2dd803e03bfb
#
_entry.id   1efb8bc4dfd1e52d936a2dd803e03bfb
#
_cell.length_a   1.000
_cell.length_b   1.000
_cell.length_c   1.000
_cell.angle_alpha   90.00
_cell.angle_beta   90.00
_cell.angle_gamma   90.00
#
_symmetry.space_group_name_H-M   'P 1'
#
loop_
_entity.id
_entity.type
_entity.pdbx_description
1 polymer ?
#
loop_
_entity_poly.entity_id
_entity_poly.type
_entity_poly.pdbx_seq_one_letter_code
_entity_poly.pdbx_strand_id
1 'polypeptide(L)'
;FRRKIDMQRIMNNPDNIVDEMLKGFLKAHSDIVESTENGRVVKAKDIPEGKVGVVTGGGSGHKPAFVGYVGKNMCDAAAVGEICSSPTAAAFLDACIDADQGEGVAVLFGNYAGDNMNVKMAVKMAKKAGITVKTVVANDDVASAPKDQREKRRGVAGEVLMWKVGDLDEVIAAAQKAIDNTRSVGIGLTPCTLPAVGHPNFEIKEGTMEVGIGHHGEPGIEVCPLESANEMAKRMVDV
;
A
#
# COMPACT_ATOMS: atom_id res chain seq x y z
N PHE A 1 20.48 24.64 25.00
CA PHE A 1 20.81 24.04 23.68
C PHE A 1 20.57 22.55 23.75
N ARG A 2 19.34 22.07 23.49
CA ARG A 2 19.11 20.64 23.21
C ARG A 2 19.60 20.38 21.78
N ARG A 3 20.66 19.57 21.62
CA ARG A 3 21.03 19.03 20.32
C ARG A 3 19.80 18.30 19.76
N LYS A 4 19.30 18.72 18.59
CA LYS A 4 18.42 17.85 17.78
C LYS A 4 19.20 16.54 17.62
N ILE A 5 18.68 15.46 18.16
CA ILE A 5 19.23 14.14 17.90
C ILE A 5 18.76 13.82 16.49
N ASP A 6 19.62 14.03 15.51
CA ASP A 6 19.39 13.48 14.17
C ASP A 6 19.23 11.97 14.33
N MET A 7 18.08 11.46 13.95
CA MET A 7 17.78 10.04 14.05
C MET A 7 18.77 9.28 13.16
N GLN A 8 19.71 8.58 13.78
CA GLN A 8 20.66 7.72 13.06
C GLN A 8 19.88 6.56 12.43
N ARG A 9 20.08 6.35 11.14
CA ARG A 9 19.47 5.25 10.37
C ARG A 9 20.56 4.38 9.79
N ILE A 10 20.32 3.07 9.76
CA ILE A 10 21.19 2.12 9.08
C ILE A 10 20.79 2.11 7.62
N MET A 11 21.53 2.81 6.78
CA MET A 11 21.37 2.83 5.33
C MET A 11 22.71 3.12 4.66
N ASN A 12 22.83 2.72 3.39
CA ASN A 12 23.99 3.08 2.56
C ASN A 12 23.69 4.40 1.82
N ASN A 13 23.47 4.33 0.50
CA ASN A 13 23.07 5.49 -0.29
C ASN A 13 21.53 5.66 -0.25
N PRO A 14 20.99 6.81 0.20
CA PRO A 14 19.56 7.08 0.18
C PRO A 14 18.88 6.89 -1.18
N ASP A 15 19.58 7.19 -2.27
CA ASP A 15 19.05 7.07 -3.63
C ASP A 15 18.79 5.60 -4.04
N ASN A 16 19.45 4.65 -3.39
CA ASN A 16 19.34 3.22 -3.68
C ASN A 16 18.53 2.46 -2.63
N ILE A 17 17.89 3.15 -1.67
CA ILE A 17 17.30 2.53 -0.48
C ILE A 17 16.22 1.51 -0.82
N VAL A 18 15.41 1.77 -1.85
CA VAL A 18 14.32 0.86 -2.27
C VAL A 18 14.91 -0.39 -2.92
N ASP A 19 15.90 -0.24 -3.80
CA ASP A 19 16.56 -1.39 -4.46
C ASP A 19 17.31 -2.27 -3.46
N GLU A 20 18.01 -1.65 -2.51
CA GLU A 20 18.72 -2.39 -1.45
C GLU A 20 17.74 -3.09 -0.50
N MET A 21 16.64 -2.43 -0.15
CA MET A 21 15.58 -3.01 0.65
C MET A 21 14.95 -4.22 -0.04
N LEU A 22 14.64 -4.11 -1.34
CA LEU A 22 14.08 -5.22 -2.12
C LEU A 22 15.05 -6.40 -2.22
N LYS A 23 16.34 -6.15 -2.47
CA LYS A 23 17.36 -7.21 -2.45
C LYS A 23 17.43 -7.92 -1.09
N GLY A 24 17.38 -7.16 0.00
CA GLY A 24 17.37 -7.71 1.35
C GLY A 24 16.10 -8.53 1.63
N PHE A 25 14.93 -8.01 1.26
CA PHE A 25 13.64 -8.67 1.41
C PHE A 25 13.57 -9.99 0.65
N LEU A 26 13.92 -9.98 -0.64
CA LEU A 26 13.95 -11.17 -1.50
C LEU A 26 14.91 -12.25 -0.97
N LYS A 27 16.06 -11.82 -0.44
CA LYS A 27 17.01 -12.76 0.16
C LYS A 27 16.50 -13.37 1.48
N ALA A 28 15.85 -12.55 2.31
CA ALA A 28 15.31 -12.99 3.60
C ALA A 28 14.10 -13.91 3.47
N HIS A 29 13.33 -13.77 2.40
CA HIS A 29 12.07 -14.50 2.14
C HIS A 29 12.14 -15.32 0.85
N SER A 30 13.33 -15.78 0.49
CA SER A 30 13.59 -16.52 -0.75
C SER A 30 12.88 -17.88 -0.84
N ASP A 31 12.29 -18.36 0.24
CA ASP A 31 11.42 -19.52 0.31
C ASP A 31 9.96 -19.22 -0.12
N ILE A 32 9.53 -17.96 -0.08
CA ILE A 32 8.14 -17.55 -0.32
C ILE A 32 8.01 -16.72 -1.60
N VAL A 33 8.97 -15.81 -1.83
CA VAL A 33 8.91 -14.82 -2.92
C VAL A 33 10.15 -14.85 -3.80
N GLU A 34 10.01 -14.32 -4.99
CA GLU A 34 11.10 -14.11 -5.94
C GLU A 34 10.96 -12.77 -6.67
N SER A 35 12.07 -12.32 -7.27
CA SER A 35 12.04 -11.16 -8.17
C SER A 35 11.59 -11.56 -9.56
N THR A 36 11.09 -10.60 -10.32
CA THR A 36 10.79 -10.72 -11.73
C THR A 36 11.91 -10.04 -12.56
N GLU A 37 11.77 -10.04 -13.89
CA GLU A 37 12.68 -9.28 -14.76
C GLU A 37 12.68 -7.78 -14.42
N ASN A 38 11.53 -7.27 -14.00
CA ASN A 38 11.41 -5.92 -13.45
C ASN A 38 11.80 -5.93 -11.97
N GLY A 39 12.95 -5.38 -11.63
CA GLY A 39 13.45 -5.31 -10.25
C GLY A 39 12.54 -4.55 -9.25
N ARG A 40 11.44 -3.98 -9.71
CA ARG A 40 10.41 -3.29 -8.90
C ARG A 40 9.12 -4.08 -8.80
N VAL A 41 9.17 -5.38 -9.06
CA VAL A 41 8.06 -6.32 -8.85
C VAL A 41 8.55 -7.48 -7.98
N VAL A 42 7.75 -7.83 -6.98
CA VAL A 42 7.93 -9.01 -6.14
C VAL A 42 6.75 -9.94 -6.37
N LYS A 43 7.01 -11.21 -6.67
CA LYS A 43 5.96 -12.21 -6.86
C LYS A 43 6.11 -13.40 -5.92
N ALA A 44 5.01 -14.09 -5.66
CA ALA A 44 5.03 -15.38 -4.97
C ALA A 44 5.66 -16.46 -5.86
N LYS A 45 6.41 -17.39 -5.27
CA LYS A 45 7.04 -18.49 -5.99
C LYS A 45 6.03 -19.51 -6.53
N ASP A 46 5.06 -19.84 -5.69
CA ASP A 46 4.10 -20.89 -5.97
C ASP A 46 2.72 -20.28 -6.25
N ILE A 47 2.51 -19.82 -7.49
CA ILE A 47 1.19 -19.37 -7.96
C ILE A 47 0.54 -20.57 -8.66
N PRO A 48 -0.59 -21.12 -8.16
CA PRO A 48 -1.26 -22.25 -8.78
C PRO A 48 -1.75 -21.92 -10.19
N GLU A 49 -1.60 -22.85 -11.13
CA GLU A 49 -2.21 -22.76 -12.47
C GLU A 49 -3.74 -22.63 -12.39
N GLY A 50 -4.34 -21.90 -13.30
CA GLY A 50 -5.79 -21.69 -13.36
C GLY A 50 -6.36 -20.85 -12.21
N LYS A 51 -5.50 -20.12 -11.49
CA LYS A 51 -5.91 -19.20 -10.44
C LYS A 51 -6.00 -17.77 -10.99
N VAL A 52 -6.99 -17.02 -10.53
CA VAL A 52 -7.00 -15.57 -10.73
C VAL A 52 -5.81 -14.93 -10.02
N GLY A 53 -5.02 -14.16 -10.75
CA GLY A 53 -3.92 -13.39 -10.19
C GLY A 53 -4.41 -12.27 -9.29
N VAL A 54 -3.82 -12.10 -8.10
CA VAL A 54 -4.12 -10.99 -7.19
C VAL A 54 -2.89 -10.10 -7.10
N VAL A 55 -3.01 -8.89 -7.60
CA VAL A 55 -1.93 -7.90 -7.65
C VAL A 55 -2.26 -6.69 -6.79
N THR A 56 -1.28 -6.23 -6.05
CA THR A 56 -1.33 -4.96 -5.34
C THR A 56 -0.10 -4.11 -5.68
N GLY A 57 0.01 -2.94 -5.11
CA GLY A 57 1.18 -2.10 -5.24
C GLY A 57 0.97 -0.71 -4.67
N GLY A 58 2.07 -0.06 -4.42
CA GLY A 58 2.10 1.30 -3.87
C GLY A 58 3.51 1.74 -3.52
N GLY A 59 3.63 2.92 -2.92
CA GLY A 59 4.90 3.49 -2.51
C GLY A 59 5.60 2.67 -1.44
N SER A 60 6.92 2.66 -1.48
CA SER A 60 7.74 2.08 -0.41
C SER A 60 7.66 2.91 0.87
N GLY A 61 7.90 2.27 2.01
CA GLY A 61 7.88 2.91 3.33
C GLY A 61 6.67 2.55 4.20
N HIS A 62 5.61 2.02 3.62
CA HIS A 62 4.35 1.67 4.31
C HIS A 62 4.35 0.27 4.93
N LYS A 63 5.50 -0.29 5.25
CA LYS A 63 5.63 -1.69 5.71
C LYS A 63 4.65 -2.09 6.81
N PRO A 64 4.10 -3.32 6.73
CA PRO A 64 4.43 -4.41 5.78
C PRO A 64 3.86 -4.23 4.36
N ALA A 65 3.00 -3.22 4.09
CA ALA A 65 2.52 -2.96 2.74
C ALA A 65 3.71 -2.56 1.81
N PHE A 66 3.77 -3.04 0.59
CA PHE A 66 2.83 -3.97 -0.03
C PHE A 66 3.44 -5.37 -0.16
N VAL A 67 4.77 -5.45 -0.26
CA VAL A 67 5.53 -6.70 -0.49
C VAL A 67 5.38 -7.73 0.61
N GLY A 68 5.15 -7.30 1.87
CA GLY A 68 4.94 -8.21 3.00
C GLY A 68 3.64 -9.02 2.95
N TYR A 69 2.77 -8.74 1.99
CA TYR A 69 1.53 -9.48 1.76
C TYR A 69 1.58 -10.35 0.50
N VAL A 70 2.73 -10.46 -0.16
CA VAL A 70 2.94 -11.38 -1.28
C VAL A 70 3.22 -12.77 -0.74
N GLY A 71 2.42 -13.76 -1.13
CA GLY A 71 2.58 -15.16 -0.74
C GLY A 71 1.26 -15.92 -0.71
N LYS A 72 1.34 -17.15 -0.24
CA LYS A 72 0.22 -18.11 -0.25
C LYS A 72 -1.06 -17.54 0.39
N ASN A 73 -2.17 -17.60 -0.33
CA ASN A 73 -3.51 -17.15 0.07
C ASN A 73 -3.63 -15.62 0.30
N MET A 74 -2.68 -14.85 -0.21
CA MET A 74 -2.71 -13.39 -0.23
C MET A 74 -2.40 -12.89 -1.65
N CYS A 75 -1.64 -11.80 -1.82
CA CYS A 75 -1.27 -11.32 -3.14
C CYS A 75 -0.28 -12.25 -3.85
N ASP A 76 -0.43 -12.38 -5.16
CA ASP A 76 0.49 -13.13 -6.01
C ASP A 76 1.67 -12.26 -6.47
N ALA A 77 1.44 -10.97 -6.66
CA ALA A 77 2.51 -10.02 -6.94
C ALA A 77 2.22 -8.62 -6.37
N ALA A 78 3.29 -7.87 -6.17
CA ALA A 78 3.23 -6.47 -5.76
C ALA A 78 4.16 -5.61 -6.61
N ALA A 79 3.63 -4.53 -7.19
CA ALA A 79 4.42 -3.47 -7.81
C ALA A 79 4.95 -2.52 -6.73
N VAL A 80 6.23 -2.13 -6.84
CA VAL A 80 6.93 -1.37 -5.80
C VAL A 80 7.35 -0.01 -6.32
N GLY A 81 6.82 1.04 -5.70
CA GLY A 81 7.18 2.42 -5.97
C GLY A 81 8.39 2.91 -5.16
N GLU A 82 8.82 4.13 -5.44
CA GLU A 82 9.78 4.85 -4.61
C GLU A 82 9.18 5.17 -3.24
N ILE A 83 10.00 5.71 -2.34
CA ILE A 83 9.52 6.10 -1.00
C ILE A 83 8.34 7.06 -1.15
N CYS A 84 7.18 6.66 -0.59
CA CYS A 84 5.92 7.43 -0.63
C CYS A 84 5.48 7.86 -2.04
N SER A 85 5.83 7.09 -3.07
CA SER A 85 5.50 7.39 -4.46
C SER A 85 5.00 6.16 -5.20
N SER A 86 3.96 6.34 -6.02
CA SER A 86 3.31 5.25 -6.74
C SER A 86 4.27 4.49 -7.67
N PRO A 87 4.11 3.17 -7.83
CA PRO A 87 4.79 2.38 -8.84
C PRO A 87 4.48 2.90 -10.25
N THR A 88 5.39 2.68 -11.18
CA THR A 88 5.14 3.00 -12.58
C THR A 88 4.06 2.09 -13.21
N ALA A 89 3.44 2.55 -14.28
CA ALA A 89 2.49 1.74 -15.04
C ALA A 89 3.15 0.46 -15.61
N ALA A 90 4.45 0.51 -15.95
CA ALA A 90 5.21 -0.65 -16.38
C ALA A 90 5.34 -1.69 -15.26
N ALA A 91 5.67 -1.26 -14.02
CA ALA A 91 5.76 -2.18 -12.89
C ALA A 91 4.40 -2.84 -12.58
N PHE A 92 3.29 -2.12 -12.65
CA PHE A 92 1.96 -2.72 -12.51
C PHE A 92 1.63 -3.69 -13.65
N LEU A 93 2.02 -3.37 -14.88
CA LEU A 93 1.85 -4.28 -16.03
C LEU A 93 2.64 -5.57 -15.81
N ASP A 94 3.91 -5.47 -15.47
CA ASP A 94 4.78 -6.63 -15.26
C ASP A 94 4.28 -7.49 -14.09
N ALA A 95 3.81 -6.86 -13.01
CA ALA A 95 3.15 -7.58 -11.92
C ALA A 95 1.88 -8.33 -12.39
N CYS A 96 1.10 -7.76 -13.31
CA CYS A 96 -0.06 -8.44 -13.88
C CYS A 96 0.36 -9.61 -14.79
N ILE A 97 1.39 -9.43 -15.61
CA ILE A 97 1.92 -10.51 -16.48
C ILE A 97 2.43 -11.68 -15.64
N ASP A 98 3.18 -11.38 -14.60
CA ASP A 98 3.77 -12.39 -13.72
C ASP A 98 2.75 -13.10 -12.82
N ALA A 99 1.62 -12.47 -12.52
CA ALA A 99 0.55 -13.06 -11.71
C ALA A 99 -0.52 -13.78 -12.53
N ASP A 100 -0.62 -13.53 -13.83
CA ASP A 100 -1.65 -14.13 -14.68
C ASP A 100 -1.40 -15.63 -14.90
N GLN A 101 -2.39 -16.44 -14.55
CA GLN A 101 -2.39 -17.89 -14.75
C GLN A 101 -3.49 -18.33 -15.75
N GLY A 102 -3.92 -17.42 -16.64
CA GLY A 102 -4.93 -17.67 -17.67
C GLY A 102 -6.36 -17.28 -17.28
N GLU A 103 -6.62 -17.04 -16.00
CA GLU A 103 -7.96 -16.67 -15.48
C GLU A 103 -8.12 -15.16 -15.28
N GLY A 104 -7.11 -14.37 -15.68
CA GLY A 104 -7.06 -12.91 -15.51
C GLY A 104 -6.59 -12.47 -14.14
N VAL A 105 -6.54 -11.15 -13.94
CA VAL A 105 -5.90 -10.52 -12.78
C VAL A 105 -6.83 -9.51 -12.12
N ALA A 106 -6.92 -9.56 -10.80
CA ALA A 106 -7.52 -8.55 -9.94
C ALA A 106 -6.42 -7.61 -9.39
N VAL A 107 -6.44 -6.33 -9.74
CA VAL A 107 -5.55 -5.32 -9.16
C VAL A 107 -6.29 -4.56 -8.06
N LEU A 108 -5.84 -4.71 -6.83
CA LEU A 108 -6.49 -4.25 -5.61
C LEU A 108 -5.54 -3.27 -4.90
N PHE A 109 -5.87 -1.99 -4.85
CA PHE A 109 -4.95 -0.92 -4.43
C PHE A 109 -5.67 0.27 -3.76
N GLY A 110 -4.91 1.13 -3.11
CA GLY A 110 -5.41 2.30 -2.39
C GLY A 110 -5.78 3.47 -3.31
N ASN A 111 -6.74 4.28 -2.88
CA ASN A 111 -7.23 5.43 -3.64
C ASN A 111 -6.27 6.63 -3.55
N TYR A 112 -5.21 6.58 -4.33
CA TYR A 112 -4.28 7.70 -4.51
C TYR A 112 -4.18 8.08 -5.99
N ALA A 113 -3.99 9.37 -6.26
CA ALA A 113 -4.02 9.89 -7.64
C ALA A 113 -2.99 9.22 -8.57
N GLY A 114 -1.76 9.01 -8.07
CA GLY A 114 -0.69 8.37 -8.83
C GLY A 114 -1.01 6.90 -9.14
N ASP A 115 -1.47 6.15 -8.14
CA ASP A 115 -1.83 4.74 -8.30
C ASP A 115 -3.01 4.59 -9.27
N ASN A 116 -4.06 5.38 -9.11
CA ASN A 116 -5.20 5.40 -10.03
C ASN A 116 -4.77 5.67 -11.49
N MET A 117 -3.85 6.62 -11.72
CA MET A 117 -3.36 6.95 -13.05
C MET A 117 -2.53 5.81 -13.64
N ASN A 118 -1.58 5.28 -12.87
CA ASN A 118 -0.64 4.26 -13.33
C ASN A 118 -1.33 2.90 -13.52
N VAL A 119 -2.22 2.49 -12.62
CA VAL A 119 -3.02 1.27 -12.76
C VAL A 119 -3.95 1.37 -13.98
N LYS A 120 -4.64 2.51 -14.19
CA LYS A 120 -5.46 2.71 -15.38
C LYS A 120 -4.68 2.58 -16.69
N MET A 121 -3.42 3.01 -16.70
CA MET A 121 -2.52 2.84 -17.85
C MET A 121 -2.11 1.37 -17.99
N ALA A 122 -1.69 0.73 -16.90
CA ALA A 122 -1.31 -0.69 -16.88
C ALA A 122 -2.44 -1.61 -17.38
N VAL A 123 -3.69 -1.37 -16.95
CA VAL A 123 -4.87 -2.12 -17.42
C VAL A 123 -5.03 -2.02 -18.95
N LYS A 124 -4.82 -0.81 -19.53
CA LYS A 124 -4.88 -0.65 -20.99
C LYS A 124 -3.75 -1.40 -21.71
N MET A 125 -2.57 -1.45 -21.10
CA MET A 125 -1.41 -2.16 -21.64
C MET A 125 -1.61 -3.68 -21.52
N ALA A 126 -2.09 -4.18 -20.38
CA ALA A 126 -2.42 -5.58 -20.14
C ALA A 126 -3.47 -6.10 -21.12
N LYS A 127 -4.50 -5.30 -21.41
CA LYS A 127 -5.50 -5.65 -22.44
C LYS A 127 -4.88 -5.85 -23.84
N LYS A 128 -3.86 -5.05 -24.21
CA LYS A 128 -3.13 -5.22 -25.47
C LYS A 128 -2.27 -6.49 -25.45
N ALA A 129 -1.83 -6.93 -24.29
CA ALA A 129 -1.10 -8.19 -24.09
C ALA A 129 -2.03 -9.41 -23.97
N GLY A 130 -3.35 -9.24 -24.08
CA GLY A 130 -4.34 -10.32 -24.00
C GLY A 130 -4.77 -10.69 -22.58
N ILE A 131 -4.35 -9.93 -21.58
CA ILE A 131 -4.67 -10.22 -20.17
C ILE A 131 -5.92 -9.43 -19.75
N THR A 132 -6.89 -10.14 -19.16
CA THR A 132 -8.08 -9.54 -18.56
C THR A 132 -7.74 -9.03 -17.17
N VAL A 133 -7.83 -7.71 -16.96
CA VAL A 133 -7.57 -7.08 -15.66
C VAL A 133 -8.80 -6.35 -15.15
N LYS A 134 -9.21 -6.62 -13.92
CA LYS A 134 -10.24 -5.89 -13.18
C LYS A 134 -9.64 -5.23 -11.95
N THR A 135 -10.28 -4.18 -11.43
CA THR A 135 -9.72 -3.38 -10.33
C THR A 135 -10.75 -3.12 -9.23
N VAL A 136 -10.29 -3.09 -7.97
CA VAL A 136 -11.03 -2.49 -6.86
C VAL A 136 -10.12 -1.50 -6.16
N VAL A 137 -10.66 -0.34 -5.83
CA VAL A 137 -9.95 0.76 -5.20
C VAL A 137 -10.39 0.90 -3.75
N ALA A 138 -9.47 0.77 -2.82
CA ALA A 138 -9.74 0.94 -1.40
C ALA A 138 -9.99 2.41 -1.06
N ASN A 139 -11.03 2.66 -0.25
CA ASN A 139 -11.44 3.99 0.17
C ASN A 139 -11.99 3.98 1.61
N ASP A 140 -11.29 3.29 2.49
CA ASP A 140 -11.68 3.01 3.86
C ASP A 140 -11.36 4.11 4.88
N ASP A 141 -10.47 5.07 4.54
CA ASP A 141 -10.04 6.14 5.44
C ASP A 141 -11.16 7.16 5.69
N VAL A 142 -11.88 6.98 6.78
CA VAL A 142 -13.06 7.79 7.12
C VAL A 142 -12.73 9.25 7.43
N ALA A 143 -11.51 9.53 7.88
CA ALA A 143 -11.06 10.88 8.22
C ALA A 143 -10.68 11.74 6.99
N SER A 144 -10.45 11.11 5.82
CA SER A 144 -9.94 11.82 4.64
C SER A 144 -11.03 12.51 3.80
N ALA A 145 -12.28 12.09 3.91
CA ALA A 145 -13.43 12.76 3.28
C ALA A 145 -14.77 12.36 3.94
N PRO A 146 -15.78 13.22 3.88
CA PRO A 146 -17.09 12.96 4.48
C PRO A 146 -17.79 11.76 3.84
N LYS A 147 -18.86 11.27 4.50
CA LYS A 147 -19.56 10.05 4.12
C LYS A 147 -20.20 10.12 2.73
N ASP A 148 -20.71 11.28 2.36
CA ASP A 148 -21.33 11.57 1.05
C ASP A 148 -20.30 11.77 -0.09
N GLN A 149 -19.01 11.79 0.23
CA GLN A 149 -17.89 11.86 -0.73
C GLN A 149 -16.92 10.68 -0.55
N ARG A 150 -17.46 9.52 -0.23
CA ARG A 150 -16.66 8.32 0.07
C ARG A 150 -15.68 7.95 -1.06
N GLU A 151 -16.03 8.21 -2.31
CA GLU A 151 -15.18 7.93 -3.47
C GLU A 151 -13.88 8.75 -3.47
N LYS A 152 -13.80 9.82 -2.66
CA LYS A 152 -12.61 10.64 -2.48
C LYS A 152 -11.73 10.18 -1.31
N ARG A 153 -12.23 9.25 -0.49
CA ARG A 153 -11.46 8.73 0.65
C ARG A 153 -10.22 8.00 0.19
N ARG A 154 -9.15 8.11 0.97
CA ARG A 154 -7.92 7.34 0.78
C ARG A 154 -8.14 5.87 1.11
N GLY A 155 -7.33 4.97 0.52
CA GLY A 155 -7.17 3.60 0.96
C GLY A 155 -6.01 3.51 1.96
N VAL A 156 -6.22 2.80 3.06
CA VAL A 156 -5.21 2.60 4.09
C VAL A 156 -5.24 1.15 4.59
N ALA A 157 -5.34 0.89 5.89
CA ALA A 157 -5.25 -0.45 6.45
C ALA A 157 -6.31 -1.44 5.92
N GLY A 158 -7.47 -0.93 5.50
CA GLY A 158 -8.57 -1.76 4.95
C GLY A 158 -8.23 -2.49 3.66
N GLU A 159 -7.21 -2.06 2.93
CA GLU A 159 -6.73 -2.76 1.72
C GLU A 159 -6.41 -4.24 1.98
N VAL A 160 -5.86 -4.57 3.15
CA VAL A 160 -5.51 -5.94 3.54
C VAL A 160 -6.70 -6.89 3.46
N LEU A 161 -7.90 -6.41 3.72
CA LEU A 161 -9.12 -7.21 3.71
C LEU A 161 -9.60 -7.55 2.28
N MET A 162 -9.11 -6.84 1.27
CA MET A 162 -9.42 -7.11 -0.13
C MET A 162 -8.60 -8.26 -0.73
N TRP A 163 -7.43 -8.58 -0.17
CA TRP A 163 -6.44 -9.47 -0.78
C TRP A 163 -6.73 -10.97 -0.54
N LYS A 164 -7.99 -11.40 -0.56
CA LYS A 164 -8.39 -12.82 -0.45
C LYS A 164 -9.04 -13.33 -1.74
N VAL A 165 -8.87 -14.60 -2.04
CA VAL A 165 -9.01 -15.24 -3.35
C VAL A 165 -10.38 -15.88 -3.63
N GLY A 166 -10.79 -15.92 -4.92
CA GLY A 166 -11.91 -16.59 -5.57
C GLY A 166 -11.71 -16.58 -7.10
N ASP A 167 -12.72 -16.85 -7.94
CA ASP A 167 -12.66 -16.54 -9.36
C ASP A 167 -12.66 -15.01 -9.60
N LEU A 168 -12.38 -14.55 -10.83
CA LEU A 168 -12.15 -13.12 -11.06
C LEU A 168 -13.33 -12.23 -10.66
N ASP A 169 -14.56 -12.62 -10.98
CA ASP A 169 -15.74 -11.86 -10.62
C ASP A 169 -16.05 -11.97 -9.13
N GLU A 170 -15.86 -13.15 -8.55
CA GLU A 170 -15.99 -13.37 -7.11
C GLU A 170 -14.92 -12.60 -6.30
N VAL A 171 -13.65 -12.58 -6.76
CA VAL A 171 -12.59 -11.76 -6.13
C VAL A 171 -12.97 -10.29 -6.14
N ILE A 172 -13.41 -9.76 -7.26
CA ILE A 172 -13.81 -8.35 -7.38
C ILE A 172 -15.03 -8.05 -6.50
N ALA A 173 -16.04 -8.92 -6.50
CA ALA A 173 -17.23 -8.75 -5.67
C ALA A 173 -16.90 -8.84 -4.17
N ALA A 174 -16.05 -9.80 -3.78
CA ALA A 174 -15.62 -9.97 -2.40
C ALA A 174 -14.75 -8.80 -1.93
N ALA A 175 -13.80 -8.34 -2.76
CA ALA A 175 -12.96 -7.18 -2.47
C ALA A 175 -13.81 -5.91 -2.33
N GLN A 176 -14.76 -5.67 -3.24
CA GLN A 176 -15.67 -4.54 -3.17
C GLN A 176 -16.52 -4.60 -1.89
N LYS A 177 -17.09 -5.78 -1.58
CA LYS A 177 -17.85 -5.97 -0.33
C LYS A 177 -16.99 -5.75 0.91
N ALA A 178 -15.74 -6.21 0.91
CA ALA A 178 -14.82 -5.99 2.03
C ALA A 178 -14.59 -4.49 2.24
N ILE A 179 -14.20 -3.76 1.20
CA ILE A 179 -13.92 -2.34 1.34
C ILE A 179 -15.16 -1.50 1.62
N ASP A 180 -16.33 -1.91 1.12
CA ASP A 180 -17.59 -1.24 1.41
C ASP A 180 -17.98 -1.31 2.89
N ASN A 181 -17.54 -2.35 3.59
CA ASN A 181 -17.80 -2.58 5.00
C ASN A 181 -16.61 -2.26 5.92
N THR A 182 -15.50 -1.81 5.37
CA THR A 182 -14.31 -1.43 6.14
C THR A 182 -14.28 0.07 6.39
N ARG A 183 -13.85 0.42 7.60
CA ARG A 183 -13.53 1.80 8.02
C ARG A 183 -12.19 1.77 8.71
N SER A 184 -11.34 2.74 8.37
CA SER A 184 -10.03 2.92 9.00
C SER A 184 -9.84 4.37 9.39
N VAL A 185 -9.08 4.60 10.45
CA VAL A 185 -8.60 5.92 10.85
C VAL A 185 -7.20 5.78 11.41
N GLY A 186 -6.29 6.66 11.01
CA GLY A 186 -4.91 6.68 11.51
C GLY A 186 -4.77 7.60 12.72
N ILE A 187 -3.85 7.28 13.63
CA ILE A 187 -3.39 8.21 14.68
C ILE A 187 -1.88 8.36 14.52
N GLY A 188 -1.42 9.60 14.32
CA GLY A 188 -0.01 9.95 14.28
C GLY A 188 0.51 10.39 15.65
N LEU A 189 1.60 9.78 16.10
CA LEU A 189 2.25 10.09 17.37
C LEU A 189 3.60 10.78 17.18
N THR A 190 4.25 10.53 16.04
CA THR A 190 5.55 11.09 15.70
C THR A 190 5.64 11.37 14.21
N PRO A 191 6.39 12.39 13.79
CA PRO A 191 6.59 12.68 12.39
C PRO A 191 7.48 11.62 11.71
N CYS A 192 7.34 11.49 10.40
CA CYS A 192 8.23 10.71 9.56
C CYS A 192 9.30 11.58 8.93
N THR A 193 10.55 11.12 8.94
CA THR A 193 11.64 11.75 8.19
C THR A 193 12.00 10.86 7.03
N LEU A 194 11.83 11.38 5.81
CA LEU A 194 12.21 10.66 4.60
C LEU A 194 13.74 10.57 4.49
N PRO A 195 14.29 9.43 4.05
CA PRO A 195 15.70 9.33 3.68
C PRO A 195 16.07 10.41 2.66
N ALA A 196 17.28 10.92 2.71
CA ALA A 196 17.82 12.00 1.88
C ALA A 196 17.21 13.40 2.10
N VAL A 197 16.04 13.55 2.71
CA VAL A 197 15.45 14.88 3.01
C VAL A 197 16.06 15.51 4.27
N GLY A 198 16.38 14.68 5.27
CA GLY A 198 17.07 15.12 6.50
C GLY A 198 16.21 15.87 7.51
N HIS A 199 14.94 16.14 7.20
CA HIS A 199 13.98 16.74 8.12
C HIS A 199 12.61 16.08 7.99
N PRO A 200 11.74 16.14 9.02
CA PRO A 200 10.38 15.64 8.95
C PRO A 200 9.57 16.32 7.84
N ASN A 201 8.69 15.58 7.19
CA ASN A 201 7.75 16.10 6.19
C ASN A 201 6.52 16.77 6.82
N PHE A 202 6.28 16.55 8.11
CA PHE A 202 5.26 17.20 8.93
C PHE A 202 5.75 17.27 10.37
N GLU A 203 5.06 18.04 11.22
CA GLU A 203 5.41 18.18 12.63
C GLU A 203 4.24 17.75 13.52
N ILE A 204 4.56 16.96 14.58
CA ILE A 204 3.65 16.69 15.69
C ILE A 204 4.31 17.24 16.95
N LYS A 205 3.60 18.11 17.66
CA LYS A 205 4.11 18.71 18.89
C LYS A 205 4.23 17.65 19.99
N GLU A 206 5.29 17.70 20.78
CA GLU A 206 5.50 16.81 21.93
C GLU A 206 4.28 16.86 22.88
N GLY A 207 3.78 15.67 23.28
CA GLY A 207 2.59 15.53 24.12
C GLY A 207 1.27 15.68 23.39
N THR A 208 1.29 15.72 22.04
CA THR A 208 0.08 15.70 21.21
C THR A 208 0.05 14.50 20.28
N MET A 209 -1.13 14.23 19.71
CA MET A 209 -1.34 13.27 18.63
C MET A 209 -2.22 13.90 17.55
N GLU A 210 -2.17 13.36 16.33
CA GLU A 210 -3.01 13.80 15.22
C GLU A 210 -3.90 12.64 14.77
N VAL A 211 -5.21 12.86 14.77
CA VAL A 211 -6.23 11.90 14.38
C VAL A 211 -6.55 12.05 12.90
N GLY A 212 -6.57 10.95 12.16
CA GLY A 212 -6.88 10.94 10.73
C GLY A 212 -5.74 11.37 9.83
N ILE A 213 -4.50 11.40 10.33
CA ILE A 213 -3.32 11.69 9.52
C ILE A 213 -3.13 10.66 8.41
N GLY A 214 -2.77 11.12 7.22
CA GLY A 214 -2.50 10.25 6.08
C GLY A 214 -1.11 9.63 6.08
N HIS A 215 -0.91 8.63 5.23
CA HIS A 215 0.34 7.88 5.11
C HIS A 215 1.56 8.73 4.70
N HIS A 216 1.33 9.84 4.00
CA HIS A 216 2.39 10.74 3.54
C HIS A 216 2.47 12.02 4.39
N GLY A 217 1.73 12.08 5.50
CA GLY A 217 1.64 13.26 6.36
C GLY A 217 0.56 14.24 5.92
N GLU A 218 -0.43 13.78 5.15
CA GLU A 218 -1.59 14.61 4.85
C GLU A 218 -2.33 14.92 6.16
N PRO A 219 -2.76 16.20 6.37
CA PRO A 219 -3.38 16.61 7.62
C PRO A 219 -4.56 15.75 8.03
N GLY A 220 -4.67 15.45 9.31
CA GLY A 220 -5.79 14.79 9.92
C GLY A 220 -6.98 15.74 10.18
N ILE A 221 -7.95 15.23 10.94
CA ILE A 221 -9.16 15.96 11.31
C ILE A 221 -9.02 16.71 12.64
N GLU A 222 -8.10 16.29 13.50
CA GLU A 222 -7.91 16.88 14.83
C GLU A 222 -6.48 16.69 15.34
N VAL A 223 -5.93 17.72 15.97
CA VAL A 223 -4.72 17.62 16.79
C VAL A 223 -5.13 17.81 18.26
N CYS A 224 -4.86 16.84 19.11
CA CYS A 224 -5.27 16.84 20.51
C CYS A 224 -4.13 16.36 21.43
N PRO A 225 -4.25 16.52 22.76
CA PRO A 225 -3.31 15.95 23.71
C PRO A 225 -3.17 14.43 23.54
N LEU A 226 -1.97 13.92 23.82
CA LEU A 226 -1.71 12.48 23.80
C LEU A 226 -2.64 11.76 24.78
N GLU A 227 -3.35 10.75 24.30
CA GLU A 227 -4.29 9.92 25.05
C GLU A 227 -3.70 8.56 25.39
N SER A 228 -4.34 7.84 26.32
CA SER A 228 -4.04 6.43 26.56
C SER A 228 -4.51 5.56 25.38
N ALA A 229 -3.98 4.33 25.27
CA ALA A 229 -4.38 3.40 24.21
C ALA A 229 -5.90 3.10 24.22
N ASN A 230 -6.53 3.05 25.38
CA ASN A 230 -7.98 2.82 25.51
C ASN A 230 -8.80 4.02 25.00
N GLU A 231 -8.35 5.23 25.31
CA GLU A 231 -8.99 6.47 24.84
C GLU A 231 -8.83 6.61 23.33
N MET A 232 -7.63 6.35 22.80
CA MET A 232 -7.37 6.32 21.34
C MET A 232 -8.28 5.31 20.64
N ALA A 233 -8.37 4.08 21.16
CA ALA A 233 -9.23 3.04 20.60
C ALA A 233 -10.70 3.47 20.57
N LYS A 234 -11.20 4.06 21.66
CA LYS A 234 -12.56 4.60 21.71
C LYS A 234 -12.76 5.70 20.68
N ARG A 235 -11.84 6.67 20.62
CA ARG A 235 -11.88 7.76 19.63
C ARG A 235 -11.90 7.24 18.19
N MET A 236 -11.10 6.22 17.87
CA MET A 236 -11.08 5.60 16.54
C MET A 236 -12.41 4.95 16.15
N VAL A 237 -13.17 4.46 17.13
CA VAL A 237 -14.51 3.88 16.90
C VAL A 237 -15.59 4.97 16.75
N ASP A 238 -15.39 6.12 17.40
CA ASP A 238 -16.36 7.22 17.41
C ASP A 238 -16.25 8.15 16.16
N VAL A 239 -15.15 8.05 15.37
CA VAL A 239 -14.93 8.78 14.10
C VAL A 239 -15.63 8.07 12.94
#